data_6f9c2ccf0654d3b274a41f825dc26f13
#
_entry.id   6f9c2ccf0654d3b274a41f825dc26f13
#
_cell.length_a   1.000
_cell.length_b   1.000
_cell.length_c   1.000
_cell.angle_alpha   90.00
_cell.angle_beta   90.00
_cell.angle_gamma   90.00
#
_symmetry.space_group_name_H-M   'P 1'
#
loop_
_entity.id
_entity.type
_entity.pdbx_description
1 polymer ?
#
loop_
_entity_poly.entity_id
_entity_poly.type
_entity_poly.pdbx_seq_one_letter_code
_entity_poly.pdbx_strand_id
1 'polypeptide(L)'
;MMAASDSSSGNRGGFVFPAPREYIPEWAEREANSWIGLDEFEILVRAEEITGKHIEITCSLLPESTWGFHIVIGHRAGIFLNRRLPDQWKRFALFHELYHLLEHRKRESFWRRTATPLSSFEHQADLFAWAVALKEWEICWKESSL
;
A
#
# COMPACT_ATOMS: atom_id res chain seq x y z
N MET A 1 0.85 1.12 9.63
CA MET A 1 -0.56 0.90 9.30
C MET A 1 -1.22 2.20 8.90
N MET A 2 -2.01 2.16 7.88
CA MET A 2 -2.68 3.34 7.36
C MET A 2 -4.06 3.46 7.99
N ALA A 3 -4.36 4.61 8.56
CA ALA A 3 -5.64 4.88 9.19
C ALA A 3 -6.33 6.05 8.51
N ALA A 4 -7.65 6.03 8.50
CA ALA A 4 -8.43 7.13 7.96
C ALA A 4 -8.32 8.34 8.88
N SER A 5 -8.23 9.52 8.29
CA SER A 5 -8.26 10.74 9.07
C SER A 5 -9.69 11.05 9.51
N ASP A 6 -9.81 11.81 10.55
CA ASP A 6 -11.10 12.22 11.05
C ASP A 6 -11.73 13.26 10.12
N SER A 7 -12.82 12.88 9.51
CA SER A 7 -13.59 13.77 8.65
C SER A 7 -15.05 13.37 8.68
N SER A 8 -15.91 14.32 8.76
CA SER A 8 -17.34 14.08 8.90
C SER A 8 -18.02 13.68 7.61
N SER A 9 -17.46 13.97 6.46
CA SER A 9 -18.12 13.74 5.18
C SER A 9 -17.50 12.57 4.44
N GLY A 10 -18.31 11.87 3.65
CA GLY A 10 -17.84 10.77 2.82
C GLY A 10 -17.43 9.52 3.56
N ASN A 11 -17.76 9.43 4.84
CA ASN A 11 -17.40 8.27 5.64
C ASN A 11 -18.34 7.12 5.34
N ARG A 12 -17.78 6.00 4.88
CA ARG A 12 -18.53 4.78 4.59
C ARG A 12 -17.89 3.63 5.32
N GLY A 13 -18.62 3.03 6.29
CA GLY A 13 -18.11 1.91 7.06
C GLY A 13 -16.89 2.27 7.90
N GLY A 14 -16.79 3.52 8.34
CA GLY A 14 -15.68 3.97 9.16
C GLY A 14 -14.47 4.47 8.40
N PHE A 15 -14.52 4.52 7.07
CA PHE A 15 -13.40 4.97 6.26
C PHE A 15 -13.58 6.39 5.77
N VAL A 16 -12.49 7.12 5.76
CA VAL A 16 -12.41 8.43 5.11
C VAL A 16 -11.38 8.31 4.01
N PHE A 17 -11.81 8.53 2.77
CA PHE A 17 -10.94 8.36 1.63
C PHE A 17 -10.21 9.67 1.33
N PRO A 18 -8.88 9.65 1.31
CA PRO A 18 -8.11 10.87 1.10
C PRO A 18 -8.20 11.37 -0.33
N ALA A 19 -8.02 12.65 -0.50
CA ALA A 19 -7.91 13.25 -1.82
C ALA A 19 -6.55 12.89 -2.43
N PRO A 20 -6.45 12.78 -3.76
CA PRO A 20 -5.18 12.53 -4.42
C PRO A 20 -4.14 13.60 -4.08
N ARG A 21 -2.89 13.18 -4.01
CA ARG A 21 -1.77 14.08 -3.80
C ARG A 21 -1.55 14.92 -5.06
N GLU A 22 -1.25 16.18 -4.87
CA GLU A 22 -0.95 17.08 -5.98
C GLU A 22 0.44 16.83 -6.56
N TYR A 23 1.35 16.37 -5.73
CA TYR A 23 2.73 16.14 -6.14
C TYR A 23 3.19 14.75 -5.73
N ILE A 24 3.71 14.01 -6.69
CA ILE A 24 4.31 12.71 -6.48
C ILE A 24 5.79 12.82 -6.80
N PRO A 25 6.69 12.55 -5.85
CA PRO A 25 8.13 12.61 -6.11
C PRO A 25 8.56 11.64 -7.21
N GLU A 26 9.58 12.00 -7.94
CA GLU A 26 10.11 11.17 -9.01
C GLU A 26 10.49 9.77 -8.54
N TRP A 27 11.07 9.64 -7.35
CA TRP A 27 11.45 8.33 -6.84
C TRP A 27 10.24 7.41 -6.70
N ALA A 28 9.11 7.95 -6.25
CA ALA A 28 7.90 7.16 -6.08
C ALA A 28 7.33 6.73 -7.42
N GLU A 29 7.33 7.62 -8.40
CA GLU A 29 6.90 7.26 -9.75
C GLU A 29 7.79 6.19 -10.36
N ARG A 30 9.08 6.30 -10.16
CA ARG A 30 10.04 5.32 -10.67
C ARG A 30 9.84 3.96 -10.02
N GLU A 31 9.68 3.93 -8.70
CA GLU A 31 9.43 2.68 -7.97
C GLU A 31 8.09 2.06 -8.38
N ALA A 32 7.10 2.89 -8.62
CA ALA A 32 5.76 2.42 -8.96
C ALA A 32 5.68 1.78 -10.35
N ASN A 33 6.52 2.22 -11.29
CA ASN A 33 6.42 1.82 -12.69
C ASN A 33 6.36 0.31 -12.91
N SER A 34 7.11 -0.45 -12.15
CA SER A 34 7.16 -1.90 -12.32
C SER A 34 5.96 -2.64 -11.73
N TRP A 35 5.07 -1.92 -11.04
CA TRP A 35 3.91 -2.52 -10.39
C TRP A 35 2.59 -2.17 -11.05
N ILE A 36 2.59 -1.16 -11.90
CA ILE A 36 1.37 -0.66 -12.54
C ILE A 36 0.78 -1.74 -13.44
N GLY A 37 -0.52 -1.99 -13.27
CA GLY A 37 -1.25 -2.94 -14.11
C GLY A 37 -1.07 -4.40 -13.76
N LEU A 38 -0.28 -4.72 -12.74
CA LEU A 38 -0.11 -6.11 -12.33
C LEU A 38 -1.32 -6.61 -11.57
N ASP A 39 -1.71 -7.85 -11.80
CA ASP A 39 -2.74 -8.47 -10.98
C ASP A 39 -2.13 -8.94 -9.66
N GLU A 40 -2.98 -9.41 -8.74
CA GLU A 40 -2.52 -9.81 -7.42
C GLU A 40 -1.47 -10.91 -7.46
N PHE A 41 -1.65 -11.88 -8.33
CA PHE A 41 -0.68 -12.97 -8.46
C PHE A 41 0.68 -12.44 -8.94
N GLU A 42 0.68 -11.58 -9.94
CA GLU A 42 1.91 -10.99 -10.48
C GLU A 42 2.61 -10.12 -9.42
N ILE A 43 1.83 -9.40 -8.63
CA ILE A 43 2.36 -8.61 -7.52
C ILE A 43 3.07 -9.52 -6.52
N LEU A 44 2.43 -10.63 -6.14
CA LEU A 44 3.01 -11.57 -5.19
C LEU A 44 4.30 -12.20 -5.72
N VAL A 45 4.30 -12.63 -6.98
CA VAL A 45 5.50 -13.22 -7.57
C VAL A 45 6.66 -12.24 -7.52
N ARG A 46 6.43 -11.01 -7.94
CA ARG A 46 7.48 -9.99 -7.93
C ARG A 46 7.96 -9.69 -6.53
N ALA A 47 7.03 -9.52 -5.59
CA ALA A 47 7.37 -9.19 -4.21
C ALA A 47 8.17 -10.31 -3.55
N GLU A 48 7.79 -11.56 -3.81
CA GLU A 48 8.53 -12.71 -3.26
C GLU A 48 9.95 -12.79 -3.83
N GLU A 49 10.12 -12.49 -5.11
CA GLU A 49 11.45 -12.46 -5.72
C GLU A 49 12.32 -11.37 -5.08
N ILE A 50 11.76 -10.19 -4.84
CA ILE A 50 12.52 -9.08 -4.28
C ILE A 50 12.85 -9.32 -2.81
N THR A 51 11.90 -9.80 -2.03
CA THR A 51 12.07 -9.93 -0.58
C THR A 51 12.67 -11.24 -0.13
N GLY A 52 12.58 -12.28 -0.95
CA GLY A 52 12.97 -13.62 -0.56
C GLY A 52 12.03 -14.25 0.45
N LYS A 53 10.84 -13.67 0.63
CA LYS A 53 9.86 -14.15 1.60
C LYS A 53 8.65 -14.71 0.88
N HIS A 54 8.00 -15.69 1.52
CA HIS A 54 6.69 -16.14 1.07
C HIS A 54 5.64 -15.14 1.60
N ILE A 55 4.86 -14.57 0.70
CA ILE A 55 3.91 -13.50 1.04
C ILE A 55 2.49 -13.97 0.77
N GLU A 56 1.62 -13.78 1.74
CA GLU A 56 0.20 -14.07 1.60
C GLU A 56 -0.60 -12.79 1.81
N ILE A 57 -1.65 -12.62 1.01
CA ILE A 57 -2.58 -11.50 1.13
C ILE A 57 -3.90 -12.06 1.61
N THR A 58 -4.43 -11.50 2.69
CA THR A 58 -5.68 -11.93 3.29
C THR A 58 -6.60 -10.73 3.47
N CYS A 59 -7.85 -10.86 3.02
CA CYS A 59 -8.87 -9.87 3.29
C CYS A 59 -9.69 -10.34 4.48
N SER A 60 -9.79 -9.51 5.51
CA SER A 60 -10.47 -9.85 6.76
C SER A 60 -11.26 -8.66 7.26
N LEU A 61 -12.20 -8.92 8.16
CA LEU A 61 -12.84 -7.84 8.88
C LEU A 61 -11.85 -7.33 9.92
N LEU A 62 -11.39 -6.12 9.72
CA LEU A 62 -10.50 -5.44 10.64
C LEU A 62 -11.28 -4.39 11.41
N PRO A 63 -10.77 -3.88 12.53
CA PRO A 63 -11.43 -2.81 13.24
C PRO A 63 -11.78 -1.66 12.30
N GLU A 64 -12.87 -1.00 12.57
CA GLU A 64 -13.34 0.13 11.80
C GLU A 64 -12.22 1.15 11.64
N SER A 65 -12.07 1.71 10.46
CA SER A 65 -11.03 2.65 10.06
C SER A 65 -9.62 2.07 9.87
N THR A 66 -9.41 0.80 10.15
CA THR A 66 -8.12 0.16 9.84
C THR A 66 -8.14 -0.33 8.40
N TRP A 67 -7.23 0.18 7.58
CA TRP A 67 -7.17 -0.20 6.17
C TRP A 67 -6.44 -1.52 5.97
N GLY A 68 -5.34 -1.70 6.67
CA GLY A 68 -4.57 -2.92 6.56
C GLY A 68 -3.38 -2.91 7.51
N PHE A 69 -2.67 -4.02 7.53
CA PHE A 69 -1.42 -4.14 8.26
C PHE A 69 -0.62 -5.30 7.69
N HIS A 70 0.62 -5.42 8.09
CA HIS A 70 1.47 -6.52 7.67
C HIS A 70 2.19 -7.12 8.87
N ILE A 71 2.55 -8.40 8.73
CA ILE A 71 3.32 -9.14 9.74
C ILE A 71 4.44 -9.86 9.03
N VAL A 72 5.63 -9.82 9.62
CA VAL A 72 6.79 -10.55 9.09
C VAL A 72 7.28 -11.50 10.18
N ILE A 73 7.35 -12.78 9.85
CA ILE A 73 7.86 -13.82 10.75
C ILE A 73 8.82 -14.68 9.95
N GLY A 74 10.13 -14.51 10.18
CA GLY A 74 11.16 -15.27 9.45
C GLY A 74 11.09 -15.04 7.95
N HIS A 75 10.87 -16.11 7.20
CA HIS A 75 10.77 -16.07 5.74
C HIS A 75 9.35 -15.93 5.24
N ARG A 76 8.41 -15.65 6.13
CA ARG A 76 7.00 -15.49 5.77
C ARG A 76 6.53 -14.10 6.10
N ALA A 77 5.66 -13.57 5.27
CA ALA A 77 5.02 -12.30 5.52
C ALA A 77 3.54 -12.39 5.16
N GLY A 78 2.73 -11.65 5.87
CA GLY A 78 1.31 -11.56 5.59
C GLY A 78 0.91 -10.11 5.45
N ILE A 79 0.09 -9.83 4.46
CA ILE A 79 -0.56 -8.53 4.30
C ILE A 79 -2.04 -8.75 4.53
N PHE A 80 -2.60 -7.99 5.46
CA PHE A 80 -4.01 -8.09 5.81
C PHE A 80 -4.71 -6.82 5.41
N LEU A 81 -5.76 -6.94 4.63
CA LEU A 81 -6.53 -5.80 4.12
C LEU A 81 -7.94 -5.87 4.68
N ASN A 82 -8.52 -4.71 4.99
CA ASN A 82 -9.88 -4.68 5.48
C ASN A 82 -10.85 -5.02 4.36
N ARG A 83 -11.62 -6.08 4.56
CA ARG A 83 -12.58 -6.59 3.57
C ARG A 83 -13.63 -5.55 3.18
N ARG A 84 -13.92 -4.60 4.06
CA ARG A 84 -14.93 -3.56 3.82
C ARG A 84 -14.50 -2.46 2.86
N LEU A 85 -13.21 -2.35 2.58
CA LEU A 85 -12.73 -1.33 1.65
C LEU A 85 -13.23 -1.62 0.23
N PRO A 86 -13.59 -0.59 -0.53
CA PRO A 86 -13.79 -0.74 -1.97
C PRO A 86 -12.51 -1.25 -2.64
N ASP A 87 -12.64 -1.94 -3.75
CA ASP A 87 -11.52 -2.63 -4.39
C ASP A 87 -10.34 -1.70 -4.70
N GLN A 88 -10.61 -0.52 -5.22
CA GLN A 88 -9.53 0.42 -5.53
C GLN A 88 -8.74 0.83 -4.29
N TRP A 89 -9.41 0.93 -3.15
CA TRP A 89 -8.75 1.30 -1.90
C TRP A 89 -8.10 0.12 -1.21
N LYS A 90 -8.61 -1.11 -1.41
CA LYS A 90 -7.88 -2.33 -1.02
C LYS A 90 -6.55 -2.39 -1.75
N ARG A 91 -6.57 -2.09 -3.04
CA ARG A 91 -5.34 -2.08 -3.83
C ARG A 91 -4.37 -1.00 -3.36
N PHE A 92 -4.89 0.17 -3.03
CA PHE A 92 -4.07 1.23 -2.43
C PHE A 92 -3.43 0.76 -1.12
N ALA A 93 -4.22 0.17 -0.24
CA ALA A 93 -3.73 -0.36 1.03
C ALA A 93 -2.71 -1.47 0.81
N LEU A 94 -2.93 -2.32 -0.19
CA LEU A 94 -1.99 -3.38 -0.55
C LEU A 94 -0.61 -2.79 -0.87
N PHE A 95 -0.55 -1.77 -1.71
CA PHE A 95 0.72 -1.17 -2.09
C PHE A 95 1.36 -0.41 -0.93
N HIS A 96 0.56 0.18 -0.06
CA HIS A 96 1.09 0.80 1.15
C HIS A 96 1.81 -0.23 2.03
N GLU A 97 1.14 -1.36 2.32
CA GLU A 97 1.75 -2.41 3.13
C GLU A 97 2.90 -3.10 2.41
N LEU A 98 2.77 -3.29 1.12
CA LEU A 98 3.83 -3.88 0.31
C LEU A 98 5.10 -3.04 0.36
N TYR A 99 4.97 -1.73 0.31
CA TYR A 99 6.12 -0.85 0.41
C TYR A 99 6.92 -1.13 1.69
N HIS A 100 6.23 -1.31 2.80
CA HIS A 100 6.90 -1.65 4.05
C HIS A 100 7.70 -2.95 3.94
N LEU A 101 7.14 -3.96 3.31
CA LEU A 101 7.85 -5.23 3.13
C LEU A 101 9.06 -5.07 2.23
N LEU A 102 8.96 -4.30 1.16
CA LEU A 102 10.06 -4.07 0.24
C LEU A 102 11.19 -3.31 0.92
N GLU A 103 10.85 -2.29 1.70
CA GLU A 103 11.85 -1.47 2.39
C GLU A 103 12.40 -2.14 3.64
N HIS A 104 11.61 -2.99 4.29
CA HIS A 104 12.06 -3.75 5.46
C HIS A 104 13.32 -4.55 5.14
N ARG A 105 13.37 -5.17 3.97
CA ARG A 105 14.54 -5.92 3.55
C ARG A 105 15.80 -5.08 3.52
N LYS A 106 15.68 -3.82 3.07
CA LYS A 106 16.82 -2.92 2.92
C LYS A 106 17.24 -2.29 4.25
N ARG A 107 16.29 -2.12 5.15
CA ARG A 107 16.47 -1.28 6.32
C ARG A 107 16.17 -1.96 7.65
N GLU A 108 16.16 -3.27 7.67
CA GLU A 108 15.83 -4.01 8.87
C GLU A 108 16.66 -3.61 10.08
N SER A 109 17.99 -3.52 9.90
CA SER A 109 18.87 -3.12 10.98
C SER A 109 18.66 -1.69 11.44
N PHE A 110 18.38 -0.81 10.50
CA PHE A 110 18.09 0.59 10.77
C PHE A 110 16.83 0.73 11.61
N TRP A 111 15.79 0.01 11.25
CA TRP A 111 14.51 0.04 11.94
C TRP A 111 14.61 -0.32 13.40
N ARG A 112 15.39 -1.31 13.73
CA ARG A 112 15.54 -1.75 15.10
C ARG A 112 16.22 -0.73 15.99
N ARG A 113 16.90 0.24 15.41
CA ARG A 113 17.70 1.22 16.13
C ARG A 113 17.08 2.59 16.20
N THR A 114 16.05 2.85 15.41
CA THR A 114 15.55 4.20 15.25
C THR A 114 14.05 4.23 15.50
N ALA A 115 13.65 5.08 16.43
CA ALA A 115 12.22 5.23 16.76
C ALA A 115 11.52 6.27 15.91
N THR A 116 12.26 7.17 15.29
CA THR A 116 11.69 8.33 14.62
C THR A 116 11.20 8.12 13.20
N PRO A 117 11.73 7.21 12.40
CA PRO A 117 11.33 7.13 11.00
C PRO A 117 9.97 6.55 10.72
N LEU A 118 9.22 6.06 11.72
CA LEU A 118 7.92 5.45 11.47
C LEU A 118 6.98 6.35 10.67
N SER A 119 6.81 7.60 11.10
CA SER A 119 5.94 8.52 10.38
C SER A 119 6.48 8.84 9.00
N SER A 120 7.79 8.92 8.86
CA SER A 120 8.44 9.13 7.57
C SER A 120 8.20 7.96 6.62
N PHE A 121 8.28 6.74 7.14
CA PHE A 121 8.01 5.55 6.34
C PHE A 121 6.55 5.45 5.94
N GLU A 122 5.64 5.80 6.85
CA GLU A 122 4.23 5.83 6.52
C GLU A 122 3.97 6.82 5.39
N HIS A 123 4.61 7.98 5.44
CA HIS A 123 4.51 8.97 4.39
C HIS A 123 5.05 8.44 3.05
N GLN A 124 6.19 7.80 3.07
CA GLN A 124 6.80 7.22 1.86
C GLN A 124 5.93 6.11 1.30
N ALA A 125 5.37 5.26 2.17
CA ALA A 125 4.47 4.21 1.75
C ALA A 125 3.23 4.77 1.07
N ASP A 126 2.69 5.87 1.59
CA ASP A 126 1.56 6.56 0.97
C ASP A 126 1.94 7.11 -0.41
N LEU A 127 3.10 7.73 -0.53
CA LEU A 127 3.54 8.26 -1.82
C LEU A 127 3.71 7.16 -2.87
N PHE A 128 4.26 6.03 -2.47
CA PHE A 128 4.38 4.88 -3.36
C PHE A 128 3.01 4.38 -3.81
N ALA A 129 2.10 4.19 -2.86
CA ALA A 129 0.75 3.73 -3.17
C ALA A 129 0.01 4.73 -4.08
N TRP A 130 0.14 6.02 -3.82
CA TRP A 130 -0.44 7.06 -4.67
C TRP A 130 0.16 7.04 -6.08
N ALA A 131 1.47 6.83 -6.20
CA ALA A 131 2.11 6.79 -7.50
C ALA A 131 1.55 5.66 -8.36
N VAL A 132 1.32 4.49 -7.77
CA VAL A 132 0.67 3.38 -8.49
C VAL A 132 -0.78 3.72 -8.81
N ALA A 133 -1.54 4.14 -7.80
CA ALA A 133 -2.98 4.37 -7.93
C ALA A 133 -3.30 5.43 -8.98
N LEU A 134 -2.63 6.57 -8.91
CA LEU A 134 -2.91 7.68 -9.83
C LEU A 134 -2.63 7.30 -11.27
N LYS A 135 -1.56 6.55 -11.50
CA LYS A 135 -1.23 6.10 -12.85
C LYS A 135 -2.24 5.10 -13.36
N GLU A 136 -2.66 4.16 -12.53
CA GLU A 136 -3.67 3.18 -12.91
C GLU A 136 -5.02 3.84 -13.18
N TRP A 137 -5.42 4.79 -12.33
CA TRP A 137 -6.68 5.50 -12.54
C TRP A 137 -6.65 6.35 -13.79
N GLU A 138 -5.51 6.96 -14.11
CA GLU A 138 -5.33 7.69 -15.34
C GLU A 138 -5.51 6.79 -16.57
N ILE A 139 -4.92 5.62 -16.54
CA ILE A 139 -5.06 4.64 -17.62
C ILE A 139 -6.50 4.21 -17.78
N CYS A 140 -7.19 3.87 -16.69
CA CYS A 140 -8.59 3.51 -16.71
C CYS A 140 -9.46 4.63 -17.26
N TRP A 141 -9.20 5.85 -16.85
CA TRP A 141 -9.93 7.01 -17.34
C TRP A 141 -9.81 7.16 -18.85
N LYS A 142 -8.59 7.06 -19.36
CA LYS A 142 -8.34 7.16 -20.79
C LYS A 142 -9.02 6.07 -21.59
N GLU A 143 -8.98 4.83 -21.08
CA GLU A 143 -9.64 3.71 -21.74
C GLU A 143 -11.16 3.87 -21.75
N SER A 144 -11.72 4.39 -20.67
CA SER A 144 -13.17 4.61 -20.57
C SER A 144 -13.66 5.73 -21.47
N SER A 145 -12.79 6.64 -21.87
CA SER A 145 -13.14 7.78 -22.70
C SER A 145 -13.12 7.45 -24.20
N LEU A 146 -12.65 6.29 -24.55
CA LEU A 146 -12.66 5.82 -25.94
C LEU A 146 -14.00 5.16 -26.31
#